data_8d97fb401a1607bfa7d3f99969999054
#
_entry.id   8d97fb401a1607bfa7d3f99969999054
#
_cell.length_a   1.000
_cell.length_b   1.000
_cell.length_c   1.000
_cell.angle_alpha   90.00
_cell.angle_beta   90.00
_cell.angle_gamma   90.00
#
_symmetry.space_group_name_H-M   'P 1'
#
loop_
_entity.id
_entity.type
_entity.pdbx_description
1 polymer ?
#
loop_
_entity_poly.entity_id
_entity_poly.type
_entity_poly.pdbx_seq_one_letter_code
_entity_poly.pdbx_strand_id
1 'polypeptide(L)'
;MSDSIIIIPTYNEKENIEAIIRAVTSLEKDFDVLVIDDGSPDGTAAIVKGLMADEFKGRVNIVERSGKLGLGTAYICGFKWALEHGYEYIFEMDADFSHA
;
A
#
# COMPACT_ATOMS: atom_id res chain seq x y z
N MET A 1 -4.56 -11.90 10.35
CA MET A 1 -4.61 -11.42 8.96
C MET A 1 -6.06 -11.18 8.57
N SER A 2 -6.33 -10.06 7.93
CA SER A 2 -7.68 -9.75 7.46
C SER A 2 -8.00 -10.51 6.17
N ASP A 3 -9.27 -10.62 5.84
CA ASP A 3 -9.70 -11.12 4.54
C ASP A 3 -9.70 -10.04 3.45
N SER A 4 -9.42 -8.79 3.83
CA SER A 4 -9.52 -7.62 2.97
C SER A 4 -8.21 -6.86 2.94
N ILE A 5 -7.83 -6.38 1.76
CA ILE A 5 -6.60 -5.63 1.58
C ILE A 5 -6.85 -4.41 0.67
N ILE A 6 -6.18 -3.32 0.96
CA ILE A 6 -6.21 -2.12 0.13
C ILE A 6 -4.86 -1.96 -0.54
N ILE A 7 -4.87 -1.84 -1.86
CA ILE A 7 -3.67 -1.63 -2.67
C ILE A 7 -3.47 -0.14 -2.87
N ILE A 8 -2.30 0.35 -2.50
CA ILE A 8 -1.96 1.77 -2.58
C ILE A 8 -0.68 1.95 -3.40
N PRO A 9 -0.80 2.31 -4.68
CA PRO A 9 0.38 2.62 -5.48
C PRO A 9 1.02 3.93 -5.01
N THR A 10 2.33 3.98 -4.96
CA THR A 10 3.04 5.18 -4.54
C THR A 10 4.18 5.54 -5.49
N TYR A 11 4.36 6.84 -5.67
CA TYR A 11 5.56 7.43 -6.25
C TYR A 11 5.73 8.82 -5.66
N ASN A 12 6.78 9.03 -4.85
CA ASN A 12 7.04 10.29 -4.14
C ASN A 12 5.86 10.72 -3.26
N GLU A 13 5.42 9.83 -2.39
CA GLU A 13 4.30 10.07 -1.48
C GLU A 13 4.73 10.13 -0.01
N LYS A 14 5.99 10.46 0.27
CA LYS A 14 6.49 10.43 1.66
C LYS A 14 5.70 11.32 2.61
N GLU A 15 5.11 12.41 2.12
CA GLU A 15 4.37 13.34 2.95
C GLU A 15 2.99 12.81 3.33
N ASN A 16 2.43 11.89 2.54
CA ASN A 16 1.07 11.42 2.71
C ASN A 16 0.96 9.97 3.16
N ILE A 17 1.97 9.14 2.85
CA ILE A 17 1.80 7.69 2.96
C ILE A 17 1.52 7.22 4.39
N GLU A 18 2.18 7.80 5.38
CA GLU A 18 1.92 7.41 6.76
C GLU A 18 0.50 7.76 7.18
N ALA A 19 0.03 8.97 6.84
CA ALA A 19 -1.32 9.42 7.19
C ALA A 19 -2.37 8.53 6.54
N ILE A 20 -2.15 8.13 5.29
CA ILE A 20 -3.06 7.24 4.58
C ILE A 20 -3.11 5.86 5.22
N ILE A 21 -1.96 5.29 5.55
CA ILE A 21 -1.89 3.99 6.21
C ILE A 21 -2.63 4.04 7.56
N ARG A 22 -2.41 5.09 8.34
CA ARG A 22 -3.08 5.24 9.64
C ARG A 22 -4.58 5.40 9.49
N ALA A 23 -5.02 6.17 8.48
CA ALA A 23 -6.45 6.35 8.22
C ALA A 23 -7.12 5.03 7.83
N VAL A 24 -6.51 4.28 6.94
CA VAL A 24 -7.06 3.00 6.47
C VAL A 24 -7.11 1.97 7.60
N THR A 25 -6.05 1.88 8.38
CA THR A 25 -5.98 0.88 9.46
C THR A 25 -6.86 1.24 10.65
N SER A 26 -7.36 2.49 10.71
CA SER A 26 -8.27 2.96 11.76
C SER A 26 -9.75 2.75 11.41
N LEU A 27 -10.06 2.30 10.20
CA LEU A 27 -11.45 2.06 9.82
C LEU A 27 -12.04 0.89 10.61
N GLU A 28 -13.37 0.86 10.73
CA GLU A 28 -14.05 -0.21 11.47
C GLU A 28 -13.71 -1.58 10.91
N LYS A 29 -13.67 -1.70 9.59
CA LYS A 29 -13.26 -2.94 8.97
C LYS A 29 -11.74 -3.10 9.06
N ASP A 30 -11.33 -4.30 9.37
CA ASP A 30 -9.93 -4.65 9.54
C ASP A 30 -9.28 -4.85 8.17
N PHE A 31 -8.66 -3.78 7.65
CA PHE A 31 -7.95 -3.87 6.37
C PHE A 31 -6.47 -4.10 6.57
N ASP A 32 -5.90 -4.98 5.76
CA ASP A 32 -4.46 -4.98 5.54
C ASP A 32 -4.13 -4.01 4.40
N VAL A 33 -2.89 -3.60 4.31
CA VAL A 33 -2.44 -2.62 3.32
C VAL A 33 -1.30 -3.21 2.51
N LEU A 34 -1.35 -3.04 1.20
CA LEU A 34 -0.23 -3.35 0.31
C LEU A 34 0.16 -2.08 -0.43
N VAL A 35 1.36 -1.60 -0.19
CA VAL A 35 1.93 -0.47 -0.93
C VAL A 35 2.71 -1.02 -2.10
N ILE A 36 2.45 -0.51 -3.29
CA ILE A 36 3.25 -0.80 -4.48
C ILE A 36 4.07 0.44 -4.80
N ASP A 37 5.33 0.43 -4.41
CA ASP A 37 6.19 1.60 -4.58
C ASP A 37 7.02 1.50 -5.84
N ASP A 38 6.92 2.49 -6.70
CA ASP A 38 7.56 2.52 -8.01
C ASP A 38 8.94 3.20 -7.96
N GLY A 39 9.73 2.86 -6.96
CA GLY A 39 11.09 3.37 -6.86
C GLY A 39 11.15 4.83 -6.44
N SER A 40 10.31 5.25 -5.50
CA SER A 40 10.27 6.62 -5.02
C SER A 40 11.65 7.08 -4.51
N PRO A 41 12.22 8.14 -5.09
CA PRO A 41 13.51 8.63 -4.61
C PRO A 41 13.42 9.45 -3.32
N ASP A 42 12.22 9.78 -2.86
CA ASP A 42 12.01 10.64 -1.70
C ASP A 42 12.03 9.91 -0.35
N GLY A 43 12.16 8.58 -0.34
CA GLY A 43 12.16 7.81 0.88
C GLY A 43 10.80 7.25 1.30
N THR A 44 9.82 7.27 0.41
CA THR A 44 8.48 6.69 0.69
C THR A 44 8.59 5.25 1.19
N ALA A 45 9.36 4.41 0.50
CA ALA A 45 9.49 2.99 0.88
C ALA A 45 10.08 2.82 2.28
N ALA A 46 11.03 3.67 2.66
CA ALA A 46 11.64 3.60 3.99
C ALA A 46 10.62 3.87 5.10
N ILE A 47 9.71 4.83 4.86
CA ILE A 47 8.62 5.12 5.81
C ILE A 47 7.71 3.91 5.97
N VAL A 48 7.30 3.30 4.86
CA VAL A 48 6.44 2.13 4.88
C VAL A 48 7.12 0.97 5.61
N LYS A 49 8.39 0.73 5.33
CA LYS A 49 9.15 -0.34 5.99
C LYS A 49 9.26 -0.13 7.49
N GLY A 50 9.40 1.12 7.92
CA GLY A 50 9.41 1.45 9.34
C GLY A 50 8.10 1.10 10.02
N LEU A 51 6.98 1.40 9.38
CA LEU A 51 5.66 1.06 9.90
C LEU A 51 5.43 -0.45 9.92
N MET A 52 5.91 -1.16 8.92
CA MET A 52 5.83 -2.63 8.86
C MET A 52 6.60 -3.30 9.98
N ALA A 53 7.75 -2.76 10.33
CA ALA A 53 8.64 -3.39 11.31
C ALA A 53 8.15 -3.18 12.75
N ASP A 54 7.31 -2.21 12.99
CA ASP A 54 6.91 -1.79 14.33
C ASP A 54 5.40 -1.89 14.50
N GLU A 55 4.71 -0.77 14.35
CA GLU A 55 3.31 -0.61 14.75
C GLU A 55 2.34 -1.48 13.93
N PHE A 56 2.61 -1.68 12.66
CA PHE A 56 1.71 -2.39 11.74
C PHE A 56 2.27 -3.72 11.25
N LYS A 57 3.05 -4.37 12.08
CA LYS A 57 3.62 -5.67 11.74
C LYS A 57 2.51 -6.67 11.39
N GLY A 58 2.60 -7.26 10.21
CA GLY A 58 1.62 -8.22 9.73
C GLY A 58 0.41 -7.59 9.05
N ARG A 59 0.24 -6.26 9.12
CA ARG A 59 -0.89 -5.58 8.51
C ARG A 59 -0.52 -4.71 7.32
N VAL A 60 0.73 -4.28 7.24
CA VAL A 60 1.23 -3.45 6.14
C VAL A 60 2.31 -4.21 5.42
N ASN A 61 2.23 -4.23 4.10
CA ASN A 61 3.19 -4.91 3.24
C ASN A 61 3.61 -3.97 2.12
N ILE A 62 4.76 -4.23 1.50
CA ILE A 62 5.25 -3.41 0.41
C ILE A 62 5.85 -4.29 -0.69
N VAL A 63 5.59 -3.89 -1.93
CA VAL A 63 6.31 -4.39 -3.11
C VAL A 63 7.02 -3.20 -3.72
N GLU A 64 8.34 -3.28 -3.88
CA GLU A 64 9.12 -2.23 -4.51
C GLU A 64 9.43 -2.61 -5.95
N ARG A 65 9.09 -1.72 -6.87
CA ARG A 65 9.40 -1.91 -8.28
C ARG A 65 10.55 -0.98 -8.69
N SER A 66 11.22 -1.32 -9.79
CA SER A 66 12.45 -0.63 -10.16
C SER A 66 12.25 0.72 -10.84
N GLY A 67 11.02 1.16 -11.02
CA GLY A 67 10.75 2.46 -11.64
C GLY A 67 9.27 2.68 -11.82
N LYS A 68 8.92 3.88 -12.31
CA LYS A 68 7.53 4.25 -12.52
C LYS A 68 6.99 3.57 -13.78
N LEU A 69 6.33 2.44 -13.60
CA LEU A 69 5.86 1.58 -14.69
C LEU A 69 4.41 1.83 -15.07
N GLY A 70 3.75 2.80 -14.40
CA GLY A 70 2.38 3.15 -14.69
C GLY A 70 1.39 2.63 -13.64
N LEU A 71 0.34 3.41 -13.42
CA LEU A 71 -0.64 3.14 -12.38
C LEU A 71 -1.37 1.81 -12.60
N GLY A 72 -1.78 1.55 -13.82
CA GLY A 72 -2.48 0.29 -14.14
C GLY A 72 -1.64 -0.94 -13.84
N THR A 73 -0.34 -0.89 -14.15
CA THR A 73 0.54 -2.03 -13.88
C THR A 73 0.77 -2.20 -12.37
N ALA A 74 0.72 -1.11 -11.60
CA ALA A 74 0.83 -1.18 -10.15
C ALA A 74 -0.36 -1.92 -9.55
N TYR A 75 -1.57 -1.61 -10.01
CA TYR A 75 -2.76 -2.31 -9.54
C TYR A 75 -2.76 -3.79 -9.93
N ILE A 76 -2.33 -4.11 -11.14
CA ILE A 76 -2.22 -5.51 -11.57
C ILE A 76 -1.23 -6.26 -10.68
N CYS A 77 -0.09 -5.66 -10.40
CA CYS A 77 0.90 -6.24 -9.50
C CYS A 77 0.31 -6.52 -8.12
N GLY A 78 -0.41 -5.55 -7.57
CA GLY A 78 -1.06 -5.67 -6.27
C GLY A 78 -2.14 -6.74 -6.25
N PHE A 79 -2.95 -6.82 -7.30
CA PHE A 79 -3.97 -7.86 -7.43
C PHE A 79 -3.37 -9.25 -7.40
N LYS A 80 -2.32 -9.47 -8.19
CA LYS A 80 -1.65 -10.78 -8.22
C LYS A 80 -1.10 -11.15 -6.86
N TRP A 81 -0.45 -10.19 -6.20
CA TRP A 81 0.10 -10.41 -4.87
C TRP A 81 -1.00 -10.79 -3.88
N ALA A 82 -2.11 -10.06 -3.91
CA ALA A 82 -3.22 -10.28 -2.98
C ALA A 82 -3.88 -11.65 -3.21
N LEU A 83 -4.06 -12.04 -4.47
CA LEU A 83 -4.61 -13.36 -4.78
C LEU A 83 -3.69 -14.48 -4.30
N GLU A 84 -2.39 -14.33 -4.48
CA GLU A 84 -1.40 -15.30 -4.02
C GLU A 84 -1.39 -15.45 -2.50
N HIS A 85 -1.77 -14.39 -1.79
CA HIS A 85 -1.79 -14.37 -0.32
C HIS A 85 -3.17 -14.67 0.27
N GLY A 86 -4.13 -15.04 -0.57
CA GLY A 86 -5.42 -15.55 -0.11
C GLY A 86 -6.45 -14.50 0.31
N TYR A 87 -6.30 -13.26 -0.10
CA TYR A 87 -7.29 -12.24 0.21
C TYR A 87 -8.55 -12.43 -0.61
N GLU A 88 -9.71 -12.27 0.04
CA GLU A 88 -11.01 -12.41 -0.61
C GLU A 88 -11.50 -11.09 -1.19
N TYR A 89 -11.19 -9.98 -0.53
CA TYR A 89 -11.66 -8.66 -0.93
C TYR A 89 -10.48 -7.75 -1.17
N ILE A 90 -10.39 -7.18 -2.36
CA ILE A 90 -9.25 -6.39 -2.80
C ILE A 90 -9.76 -5.02 -3.24
N PHE A 91 -9.26 -3.98 -2.58
CA PHE A 91 -9.65 -2.60 -2.84
C PHE A 91 -8.45 -1.81 -3.35
N GLU A 92 -8.72 -0.68 -3.98
CA GLU A 92 -7.69 0.21 -4.54
C GLU A 92 -7.89 1.61 -3.99
N MET A 93 -6.79 2.32 -3.74
CA MET A 93 -6.85 3.69 -3.24
C MET A 93 -5.63 4.47 -3.72
N ASP A 94 -5.82 5.71 -4.15
CA ASP A 94 -4.72 6.60 -4.49
C ASP A 94 -4.05 7.15 -3.23
N ALA A 95 -2.73 7.36 -3.30
CA ALA A 95 -1.93 7.75 -2.14
C ALA A 95 -1.86 9.26 -1.92
N ASP A 96 -2.50 10.06 -2.74
CA ASP A 96 -2.33 11.51 -2.71
C ASP A 96 -3.55 12.27 -2.19
N PHE A 97 -4.58 11.59 -1.73
CA PHE A 97 -5.85 12.18 -1.30
C PHE A 97 -6.56 12.99 -2.39
N SER A 98 -6.17 12.86 -3.65
CA SER A 98 -6.66 13.75 -4.72
C SER A 98 -7.90 13.24 -5.43
N HIS A 99 -8.30 12.02 -5.22
CA HIS A 99 -9.49 11.48 -5.87
C HIS A 99 -10.76 12.07 -5.26
N ALA A 100 -11.70 12.33 -6.07
CA ALA A 100 -12.98 12.84 -5.60
C ALA A 100 -13.86 11.72 -5.05
#